data_40689f6dd5483516a7c4b8d8bc5b8df3
#
_entry.id   40689f6dd5483516a7c4b8d8bc5b8df3
#
_cell.length_a   1.000
_cell.length_b   1.000
_cell.length_c   1.000
_cell.angle_alpha   90.00
_cell.angle_beta   90.00
_cell.angle_gamma   90.00
#
_symmetry.space_group_name_H-M   'P 1'
#
loop_
_entity.id
_entity.type
_entity.pdbx_description
1 polymer ?
#
loop_
_entity_poly.entity_id
_entity_poly.type
_entity_poly.pdbx_seq_one_letter_code
_entity_poly.pdbx_strand_id
1 'polypeptide(L)'
;MPKDRSKPLPVILFRTPYNNDEDRFIDLCIFFAQQGYIAVAQDLRGRYDSEGQFYPWVNEYNDGYDTIEWLGSQPWCDGSVGMIGRSYVGNVQWQAATISSSYLKAIVPRVIGDDLYRSPHYQGSASRLG
;
A
#
# COMPACT_ATOMS: atom_id res chain seq x y z
N MET A 1 11.38 -8.09 -8.71
CA MET A 1 12.46 -7.08 -8.93
C MET A 1 12.83 -6.95 -10.40
N PRO A 2 13.24 -5.77 -10.87
CA PRO A 2 13.78 -5.59 -12.22
C PRO A 2 15.01 -6.47 -12.48
N LYS A 3 15.27 -6.76 -13.75
CA LYS A 3 16.46 -7.52 -14.16
C LYS A 3 17.74 -6.71 -13.95
N ASP A 4 17.71 -5.44 -14.30
CA ASP A 4 18.82 -4.51 -14.05
C ASP A 4 18.74 -3.99 -12.63
N ARG A 5 19.74 -4.30 -11.82
CA ARG A 5 19.92 -3.89 -10.42
C ARG A 5 21.26 -3.21 -10.19
N SER A 6 21.81 -2.61 -11.23
CA SER A 6 23.11 -1.92 -11.19
C SER A 6 23.09 -0.64 -10.35
N LYS A 7 21.89 -0.09 -10.09
CA LYS A 7 21.66 1.12 -9.30
C LYS A 7 20.41 0.96 -8.44
N PRO A 8 20.26 1.76 -7.36
CA PRO A 8 19.02 1.83 -6.59
C PRO A 8 17.84 2.27 -7.47
N LEU A 9 16.65 1.75 -7.20
CA LEU A 9 15.44 1.94 -8.00
C LEU A 9 14.28 2.42 -7.12
N PRO A 10 13.29 3.12 -7.68
CA PRO A 10 12.08 3.48 -6.94
C PRO A 10 11.22 2.25 -6.65
N VAL A 11 10.48 2.33 -5.56
CA VAL A 11 9.60 1.26 -5.07
C VAL A 11 8.14 1.60 -5.35
N ILE A 12 7.37 0.62 -5.81
CA ILE A 12 5.90 0.65 -5.82
C ILE A 12 5.40 -0.35 -4.77
N LEU A 13 4.65 0.16 -3.80
CA LEU A 13 4.12 -0.59 -2.68
C LEU A 13 2.61 -0.82 -2.80
N PHE A 14 2.19 -2.06 -2.63
CA PHE A 14 0.80 -2.48 -2.47
C PHE A 14 0.62 -3.04 -1.06
N ARG A 15 -0.22 -2.42 -0.24
CA ARG A 15 -0.59 -2.95 1.08
C ARG A 15 -2.03 -3.46 1.04
N THR A 16 -2.23 -4.73 1.32
CA THR A 16 -3.51 -5.40 1.05
C THR A 16 -3.98 -6.30 2.21
N PRO A 17 -5.29 -6.32 2.50
CA PRO A 17 -5.90 -7.35 3.34
C PRO A 17 -6.33 -8.60 2.55
N TYR A 18 -6.11 -8.64 1.23
CA TYR A 18 -6.73 -9.59 0.29
C TYR A 18 -5.83 -10.75 -0.14
N ASN A 19 -4.70 -10.99 0.52
CA ASN A 19 -3.66 -11.94 0.12
C ASN A 19 -2.76 -11.40 -1.00
N ASN A 20 -1.51 -11.17 -0.67
CA ASN A 20 -0.52 -10.64 -1.61
C ASN A 20 -0.14 -11.63 -2.73
N ASP A 21 -0.42 -12.93 -2.53
CA ASP A 21 -0.18 -14.00 -3.51
C ASP A 21 -1.30 -14.14 -4.56
N GLU A 22 -2.37 -13.35 -4.48
CA GLU A 22 -3.38 -13.35 -5.55
C GLU A 22 -2.79 -12.92 -6.89
N ASP A 23 -3.16 -13.62 -7.97
CA ASP A 23 -2.65 -13.40 -9.34
C ASP A 23 -2.64 -11.92 -9.74
N ARG A 24 -3.66 -11.17 -9.36
CA ARG A 24 -3.75 -9.73 -9.67
C ARG A 24 -2.61 -8.90 -9.07
N PHE A 25 -2.11 -9.24 -7.89
CA PHE A 25 -0.97 -8.55 -7.28
C PHE A 25 0.34 -9.02 -7.88
N ILE A 26 0.45 -10.30 -8.17
CA ILE A 26 1.61 -10.89 -8.87
C ILE A 26 1.76 -10.23 -10.24
N ASP A 27 0.69 -10.15 -11.03
CA ASP A 27 0.70 -9.53 -12.35
C ASP A 27 1.09 -8.05 -12.30
N LEU A 28 0.57 -7.30 -11.31
CA LEU A 28 0.95 -5.91 -11.11
C LEU A 28 2.43 -5.77 -10.73
N CYS A 29 2.94 -6.63 -9.86
CA CYS A 29 4.34 -6.64 -9.48
C CYS A 29 5.24 -6.93 -10.68
N ILE A 30 4.88 -7.89 -11.52
CA ILE A 30 5.59 -8.21 -12.75
C ILE A 30 5.59 -7.01 -13.70
N PHE A 31 4.41 -6.40 -13.91
CA PHE A 31 4.28 -5.22 -14.77
C PHE A 31 5.22 -4.09 -14.33
N PHE A 32 5.19 -3.69 -13.06
CA PHE A 32 6.02 -2.62 -12.55
C PHE A 32 7.51 -2.96 -12.56
N ALA A 33 7.86 -4.22 -12.28
CA ALA A 33 9.25 -4.67 -12.39
C ALA A 33 9.80 -4.56 -13.82
N GLN A 34 8.96 -4.83 -14.82
CA GLN A 34 9.31 -4.65 -16.24
C GLN A 34 9.50 -3.17 -16.61
N GLN A 35 8.85 -2.25 -15.89
CA GLN A 35 8.99 -0.80 -16.08
C GLN A 35 10.16 -0.19 -15.30
N GLY A 36 10.95 -0.99 -14.58
CA GLY A 36 12.11 -0.51 -13.83
C GLY A 36 11.85 -0.14 -12.38
N TYR A 37 10.71 -0.55 -11.81
CA TYR A 37 10.38 -0.35 -10.39
C TYR A 37 10.63 -1.62 -9.58
N ILE A 38 10.97 -1.46 -8.31
CA ILE A 38 10.88 -2.55 -7.35
C ILE A 38 9.44 -2.62 -6.87
N ALA A 39 8.74 -3.71 -7.17
CA ALA A 39 7.37 -3.91 -6.74
C ALA A 39 7.32 -4.73 -5.45
N VAL A 40 6.59 -4.24 -4.46
CA VAL A 40 6.41 -4.88 -3.15
C VAL A 40 4.93 -5.01 -2.86
N ALA A 41 4.48 -6.25 -2.63
CA ALA A 41 3.14 -6.53 -2.13
C ALA A 41 3.25 -7.01 -0.68
N GLN A 42 2.52 -6.36 0.23
CA GLN A 42 2.54 -6.63 1.66
C GLN A 42 1.13 -6.95 2.15
N ASP A 43 0.98 -8.08 2.84
CA ASP A 43 -0.21 -8.36 3.63
C ASP A 43 -0.27 -7.42 4.84
N LEU A 44 -1.46 -6.89 5.13
CA LEU A 44 -1.69 -6.09 6.33
C LEU A 44 -1.53 -6.96 7.59
N ARG A 45 -1.22 -6.29 8.69
CA ARG A 45 -1.05 -6.93 10.01
C ARG A 45 -2.19 -7.91 10.30
N GLY A 46 -1.83 -9.13 10.68
CA GLY A 46 -2.77 -10.20 11.01
C GLY A 46 -3.54 -10.78 9.82
N ARG A 47 -3.09 -10.51 8.60
CA ARG A 47 -3.65 -11.11 7.39
C ARG A 47 -2.59 -11.97 6.70
N TYR A 48 -3.01 -13.16 6.26
CA TYR A 48 -2.21 -14.15 5.51
C TYR A 48 -0.80 -14.34 6.08
N ASP A 49 0.24 -13.92 5.40
CA ASP A 49 1.63 -14.12 5.80
C ASP A 49 2.15 -13.09 6.83
N SER A 50 1.36 -12.04 7.13
CA SER A 50 1.74 -11.05 8.14
C SER A 50 1.28 -11.45 9.53
N GLU A 51 2.17 -11.29 10.52
CA GLU A 51 1.90 -11.57 11.92
C GLU A 51 0.98 -10.53 12.58
N GLY A 52 0.51 -10.84 13.79
CA GLY A 52 -0.31 -9.97 14.61
C GLY A 52 -1.80 -10.23 14.44
N GLN A 53 -2.61 -9.23 14.79
CA GLN A 53 -4.07 -9.28 14.68
C GLN A 53 -4.58 -8.22 13.70
N PHE A 54 -5.54 -8.60 12.86
CA PHE A 54 -6.16 -7.71 11.91
C PHE A 54 -7.34 -6.99 12.55
N TYR A 55 -7.23 -5.66 12.61
CA TYR A 55 -8.34 -4.76 12.92
C TYR A 55 -8.49 -3.79 11.76
N PRO A 56 -9.58 -3.86 10.98
CA PRO A 56 -9.78 -2.97 9.84
C PRO A 56 -9.63 -1.50 10.23
N TRP A 57 -8.83 -0.78 9.45
CA TRP A 57 -8.57 0.67 9.57
C TRP A 57 -7.81 1.15 10.81
N VAL A 58 -7.48 0.26 11.77
CA VAL A 58 -6.94 0.67 13.07
C VAL A 58 -5.43 0.92 13.04
N ASN A 59 -4.66 0.03 12.41
CA ASN A 59 -3.19 0.07 12.45
C ASN A 59 -2.52 0.66 11.20
N GLU A 60 -3.29 0.98 10.15
CA GLU A 60 -2.74 1.33 8.84
C GLU A 60 -1.91 2.60 8.84
N TYR A 61 -2.20 3.57 9.70
CA TYR A 61 -1.42 4.81 9.82
C TYR A 61 0.04 4.51 10.16
N ASN A 62 0.25 3.84 11.30
CA ASN A 62 1.58 3.56 11.80
C ASN A 62 2.29 2.47 10.99
N ASP A 63 1.58 1.40 10.67
CA ASP A 63 2.15 0.29 9.89
C ASP A 63 2.51 0.73 8.46
N GLY A 64 1.71 1.61 7.87
CA GLY A 64 2.01 2.21 6.57
C GLY A 64 3.26 3.08 6.62
N TYR A 65 3.36 3.94 7.62
CA TYR A 65 4.54 4.77 7.84
C TYR A 65 5.81 3.92 8.05
N ASP A 66 5.77 2.97 8.96
CA ASP A 66 6.90 2.10 9.27
C ASP A 66 7.38 1.33 8.04
N THR A 67 6.45 0.82 7.24
CA THR A 67 6.77 0.11 5.99
C THR A 67 7.46 1.03 4.98
N ILE A 68 6.96 2.25 4.80
CA ILE A 68 7.54 3.22 3.86
C ILE A 68 8.94 3.65 4.32
N GLU A 69 9.12 3.93 5.62
CA GLU A 69 10.42 4.27 6.18
C GLU A 69 11.43 3.13 6.01
N TRP A 70 11.00 1.90 6.26
CA TRP A 70 11.86 0.74 6.07
C TRP A 70 12.25 0.56 4.59
N LEU A 71 11.29 0.63 3.67
CA LEU A 71 11.55 0.48 2.23
C LEU A 71 12.47 1.60 1.71
N GLY A 72 12.18 2.85 2.07
CA GLY A 72 12.94 4.01 1.63
C GLY A 72 14.40 4.01 2.10
N SER A 73 14.64 3.41 3.27
CA SER A 73 15.99 3.32 3.86
C SER A 73 16.84 2.18 3.30
N GLN A 74 16.28 1.29 2.49
CA GLN A 74 17.03 0.16 1.95
C GLN A 74 18.06 0.60 0.90
N PRO A 75 19.25 -0.05 0.84
CA PRO A 75 20.30 0.33 -0.09
C PRO A 75 19.93 0.11 -1.57
N TRP A 76 18.95 -0.72 -1.85
CA TRP A 76 18.43 -0.96 -3.20
C TRP A 76 17.29 -0.01 -3.60
N CYS A 77 16.77 0.79 -2.68
CA CYS A 77 15.79 1.83 -2.94
C CYS A 77 16.49 3.17 -3.18
N ASP A 78 16.03 3.94 -4.16
CA ASP A 78 16.57 5.27 -4.45
C ASP A 78 16.00 6.39 -3.54
N GLY A 79 15.25 6.01 -2.51
CA GLY A 79 14.59 6.94 -1.60
C GLY A 79 13.20 7.37 -2.07
N SER A 80 12.66 6.73 -3.11
CA SER A 80 11.32 7.04 -3.64
C SER A 80 10.40 5.85 -3.49
N VAL A 81 9.31 6.02 -2.75
CA VAL A 81 8.25 5.03 -2.59
C VAL A 81 6.94 5.62 -3.11
N GLY A 82 6.27 4.91 -4.00
CA GLY A 82 4.92 5.21 -4.45
C GLY A 82 3.95 4.11 -4.03
N MET A 83 2.68 4.46 -3.86
CA MET A 83 1.62 3.50 -3.55
C MET A 83 0.50 3.57 -4.60
N ILE A 84 -0.06 2.41 -4.94
CA ILE A 84 -1.18 2.31 -5.89
C ILE A 84 -2.14 1.21 -5.43
N GLY A 85 -3.44 1.38 -5.68
CA GLY A 85 -4.43 0.35 -5.42
C GLY A 85 -5.86 0.87 -5.34
N ARG A 86 -6.81 -0.08 -5.30
CA ARG A 86 -8.26 0.16 -5.26
C ARG A 86 -8.85 -0.21 -3.91
N SER A 87 -10.00 0.40 -3.57
CA SER A 87 -10.79 0.08 -2.40
C SER A 87 -9.95 0.15 -1.13
N TYR A 88 -9.90 -0.90 -0.31
CA TYR A 88 -9.08 -0.93 0.90
C TYR A 88 -7.60 -0.62 0.61
N VAL A 89 -7.04 -1.18 -0.43
CA VAL A 89 -5.66 -0.90 -0.87
C VAL A 89 -5.47 0.58 -1.28
N GLY A 90 -6.54 1.25 -1.72
CA GLY A 90 -6.56 2.69 -1.95
C GLY A 90 -6.60 3.50 -0.65
N ASN A 91 -7.44 3.11 0.30
CA ASN A 91 -7.61 3.81 1.57
C ASN A 91 -6.35 3.80 2.44
N VAL A 92 -5.62 2.68 2.51
CA VAL A 92 -4.37 2.60 3.28
C VAL A 92 -3.29 3.57 2.79
N GLN A 93 -3.37 4.02 1.53
CA GLN A 93 -2.46 5.03 0.99
C GLN A 93 -2.70 6.40 1.62
N TRP A 94 -3.96 6.82 1.76
CA TRP A 94 -4.30 8.06 2.44
C TRP A 94 -3.87 8.04 3.89
N GLN A 95 -4.12 6.94 4.58
CA GLN A 95 -3.73 6.76 5.97
C GLN A 95 -2.20 6.85 6.13
N ALA A 96 -1.43 6.18 5.28
CA ALA A 96 0.02 6.29 5.28
C ALA A 96 0.51 7.72 4.95
N ALA A 97 -0.15 8.40 4.03
CA ALA A 97 0.23 9.76 3.60
C ALA A 97 0.02 10.81 4.70
N THR A 98 -0.93 10.62 5.63
CA THR A 98 -1.19 11.58 6.72
C THR A 98 -0.01 11.71 7.69
N ILE A 99 0.87 10.71 7.79
CA ILE A 99 2.03 10.73 8.70
C ILE A 99 3.30 11.25 7.99
N SER A 100 3.20 11.73 6.77
CA SER A 100 4.25 12.49 6.08
C SER A 100 5.65 11.88 6.08
N SER A 101 5.81 10.66 5.56
CA SER A 101 7.14 10.11 5.31
C SER A 101 7.84 10.88 4.18
N SER A 102 9.13 11.20 4.37
CA SER A 102 9.93 11.86 3.32
C SER A 102 10.18 10.95 2.10
N TYR A 103 10.04 9.65 2.25
CA TYR A 103 10.20 8.66 1.18
C TYR A 103 8.93 8.50 0.32
N LEU A 104 7.74 8.79 0.85
CA LEU A 104 6.50 8.68 0.09
C LEU A 104 6.38 9.84 -0.89
N LYS A 105 6.53 9.56 -2.19
CA LYS A 105 6.53 10.56 -3.26
C LYS A 105 5.21 10.67 -4.01
N ALA A 106 4.44 9.59 -4.08
CA ALA A 106 3.17 9.56 -4.80
C ALA A 106 2.22 8.51 -4.22
N ILE A 107 0.93 8.80 -4.28
CA ILE A 107 -0.15 7.84 -4.05
C ILE A 107 -1.12 7.87 -5.22
N VAL A 108 -1.63 6.71 -5.62
CA VAL A 108 -2.66 6.56 -6.67
C VAL A 108 -3.83 5.75 -6.10
N PRO A 109 -4.63 6.34 -5.21
CA PRO A 109 -5.79 5.68 -4.63
C PRO A 109 -6.95 5.66 -5.63
N ARG A 110 -7.62 4.51 -5.74
CA ARG A 110 -8.74 4.31 -6.66
C ARG A 110 -9.94 3.73 -5.93
N VAL A 111 -11.14 4.18 -6.31
CA VAL A 111 -12.42 3.69 -5.75
C VAL A 111 -12.42 3.80 -4.22
N ILE A 112 -12.18 4.99 -3.73
CA ILE A 112 -12.15 5.32 -2.31
C ILE A 112 -13.02 6.54 -2.03
N GLY A 113 -13.36 6.75 -0.76
CA GLY A 113 -13.91 8.01 -0.26
C GLY A 113 -12.90 8.76 0.59
N ASP A 114 -13.11 10.03 0.72
CA ASP A 114 -12.31 10.94 1.54
C ASP A 114 -12.65 10.86 3.03
N ASP A 115 -13.83 10.33 3.35
CA ASP A 115 -14.35 10.21 4.71
C ASP A 115 -15.06 8.86 4.88
N LEU A 116 -14.63 8.07 5.86
CA LEU A 116 -15.21 6.76 6.16
C LEU A 116 -16.69 6.82 6.59
N TYR A 117 -17.13 7.96 7.15
CA TYR A 117 -18.52 8.15 7.57
C TYR A 117 -19.43 8.59 6.42
N ARG A 118 -18.89 9.24 5.38
CA ARG A 118 -19.67 9.78 4.27
C ARG A 118 -19.61 8.97 3.00
N SER A 119 -18.72 7.98 2.94
CA SER A 119 -18.53 7.15 1.76
C SER A 119 -17.92 5.82 2.19
N PRO A 120 -17.67 4.93 1.35
CA PRO A 120 -18.45 3.78 0.87
C PRO A 120 -19.08 2.93 1.98
N HIS A 121 -18.71 3.11 3.26
CA HIS A 121 -19.17 2.27 4.36
C HIS A 121 -20.38 2.86 5.11
N TYR A 122 -20.55 4.18 5.06
CA TYR A 122 -21.64 4.90 5.69
C TYR A 122 -22.27 5.91 4.73
N GLN A 123 -23.58 6.07 4.82
CA GLN A 123 -24.31 7.10 4.10
C GLN A 123 -24.97 8.02 5.14
N GLY A 124 -24.46 9.25 5.28
CA GLY A 124 -24.98 10.19 6.26
C GLY A 124 -24.90 9.68 7.71
N SER A 125 -23.79 9.05 8.09
CA SER A 125 -23.55 8.41 9.40
C SER A 125 -24.33 7.11 9.67
N ALA A 126 -25.06 6.59 8.67
CA ALA A 126 -25.69 5.28 8.75
C ALA A 126 -24.81 4.22 8.08
N SER A 127 -24.66 3.06 8.72
CA SER A 127 -23.91 1.95 8.13
C SER A 127 -24.56 1.48 6.82
N ARG A 128 -23.77 1.32 5.79
CA ARG A 128 -24.22 0.79 4.50
C ARG A 128 -24.37 -0.72 4.61
N LEU A 129 -25.60 -1.21 4.51
CA LEU A 129 -25.91 -2.64 4.47
C LEU A 129 -25.73 -3.14 3.03
N GLY A 130 -24.85 -4.13 2.85
CA GLY A 130 -24.60 -4.77 1.56
C GLY A 130 -23.17 -5.13 1.33
#